data_7af86a7a6f2ba93c8b99aa0ff7b8543a
#
_entry.id   7af86a7a6f2ba93c8b99aa0ff7b8543a
#
_cell.length_a   1.000
_cell.length_b   1.000
_cell.length_c   1.000
_cell.angle_alpha   90.00
_cell.angle_beta   90.00
_cell.angle_gamma   90.00
#
_symmetry.space_group_name_H-M   'P 1'
#
loop_
_entity.id
_entity.type
_entity.pdbx_description
1 polymer ?
#
loop_
_entity_poly.entity_id
_entity_poly.type
_entity_poly.pdbx_seq_one_letter_code
_entity_poly.pdbx_strand_id
1 'polypeptide(L)'
;MADEKHEPQGSCHPRRKRLSAAAAIFLLVLLVAGFSVRYISFVSQTIYQESTSHLQELLHKSNNMLSEMVRKNLTYLHLYNGFLESTSDEAEIQAYIEQAQQDTGFAGFYFLTYDGNYMTVTGETGYLGLQTNLDEKLADGEDIVMNTALPGKAQLLAFICPEAQGSYRGFAYDAIAISYYNDAVLRLLDNSAFEGNASNYVIYPDGRVVIDSSVNRKETIYNFIAMLRDHSDLSEAQILDLSNAFAQGSSGNLRVKLGDTSYYLVYEGTAVQSWTMVGLVPVSIVNANLDELWFRTAQIVAGIAAGLAVLAILLIVCRSHVTLRRKDTEIRYRDELFQKLSLNVDDVFLMLDAKTSQTDYVSPNIERLLGIPWREVRQ
;
A
#
# COMPACT_ATOMS: atom_id res chain seq x y z
N MET A 1 -68.05 49.69 -18.08
CA MET A 1 -67.62 49.35 -16.75
C MET A 1 -67.08 47.90 -16.81
N ALA A 2 -65.81 47.79 -17.03
CA ALA A 2 -65.00 46.56 -16.79
C ALA A 2 -63.53 46.96 -16.97
N ASP A 3 -62.84 46.95 -15.89
CA ASP A 3 -61.49 47.41 -15.63
C ASP A 3 -60.55 46.26 -16.05
N GLU A 4 -59.82 46.42 -17.10
CA GLU A 4 -58.86 45.45 -17.63
C GLU A 4 -57.47 45.80 -17.07
N LYS A 5 -57.12 45.11 -15.99
CA LYS A 5 -55.81 45.18 -15.35
C LYS A 5 -54.72 44.66 -16.26
N HIS A 6 -53.88 45.52 -16.76
CA HIS A 6 -52.58 45.20 -17.36
C HIS A 6 -51.63 44.72 -16.25
N GLU A 7 -51.35 43.43 -16.22
CA GLU A 7 -50.21 42.88 -15.47
C GLU A 7 -48.87 43.21 -16.19
N PRO A 8 -47.88 43.72 -15.48
CA PRO A 8 -46.57 43.98 -16.05
C PRO A 8 -45.83 42.63 -16.22
N GLN A 9 -45.59 42.23 -17.43
CA GLN A 9 -44.72 41.07 -17.75
C GLN A 9 -43.34 41.30 -17.17
N GLY A 10 -42.98 40.45 -16.19
CA GLY A 10 -41.72 40.47 -15.50
C GLY A 10 -40.53 40.28 -16.41
N SER A 11 -39.68 41.29 -16.48
CA SER A 11 -38.40 41.25 -17.16
C SER A 11 -37.48 40.26 -16.45
N CYS A 12 -37.46 39.02 -16.96
CA CYS A 12 -36.55 37.96 -16.48
C CYS A 12 -35.12 38.33 -16.84
N HIS A 13 -34.38 38.87 -15.87
CA HIS A 13 -33.01 39.36 -16.02
C HIS A 13 -32.07 38.32 -16.59
N PRO A 14 -31.40 38.55 -17.73
CA PRO A 14 -30.45 37.58 -18.37
C PRO A 14 -29.20 37.27 -17.50
N ARG A 15 -28.90 38.13 -16.49
CA ARG A 15 -27.84 37.92 -15.50
C ARG A 15 -28.10 36.70 -14.59
N ARG A 16 -29.35 36.50 -14.13
CA ARG A 16 -29.72 35.35 -13.27
C ARG A 16 -29.51 33.99 -13.97
N LYS A 17 -29.80 33.88 -15.27
CA LYS A 17 -29.60 32.63 -16.06
C LYS A 17 -28.13 32.33 -16.35
N ARG A 18 -27.26 33.34 -16.41
CA ARG A 18 -25.81 33.16 -16.55
C ARG A 18 -25.16 32.68 -15.23
N LEU A 19 -25.61 33.24 -14.10
CA LEU A 19 -25.15 32.78 -12.78
C LEU A 19 -25.56 31.34 -12.51
N SER A 20 -26.76 30.91 -12.89
CA SER A 20 -27.24 29.53 -12.69
C SER A 20 -26.49 28.50 -13.53
N ALA A 21 -26.07 28.84 -14.75
CA ALA A 21 -25.28 27.95 -15.60
C ALA A 21 -23.83 27.79 -15.06
N ALA A 22 -23.21 28.88 -14.64
CA ALA A 22 -21.88 28.85 -14.02
C ALA A 22 -21.88 28.08 -12.69
N ALA A 23 -22.91 28.24 -11.87
CA ALA A 23 -23.10 27.51 -10.64
C ALA A 23 -23.31 26.00 -10.89
N ALA A 24 -24.06 25.63 -11.93
CA ALA A 24 -24.27 24.22 -12.31
C ALA A 24 -22.98 23.56 -12.77
N ILE A 25 -22.15 24.27 -13.56
CA ILE A 25 -20.82 23.77 -14.01
C ILE A 25 -19.90 23.63 -12.82
N PHE A 26 -19.85 24.61 -11.92
CA PHE A 26 -19.04 24.54 -10.70
C PHE A 26 -19.45 23.36 -9.81
N LEU A 27 -20.76 23.13 -9.66
CA LEU A 27 -21.29 22.00 -8.89
C LEU A 27 -20.94 20.67 -9.53
N LEU A 28 -20.97 20.57 -10.86
CA LEU A 28 -20.55 19.37 -11.61
C LEU A 28 -19.05 19.07 -11.41
N VAL A 29 -18.20 20.10 -11.46
CA VAL A 29 -16.75 19.95 -11.21
C VAL A 29 -16.50 19.49 -9.79
N LEU A 30 -17.20 20.03 -8.79
CA LEU A 30 -17.11 19.61 -7.39
C LEU A 30 -17.56 18.15 -7.21
N LEU A 31 -18.63 17.72 -7.87
CA LEU A 31 -19.10 16.33 -7.84
C LEU A 31 -18.08 15.38 -8.45
N VAL A 32 -17.49 15.72 -9.60
CA VAL A 32 -16.45 14.91 -10.25
C VAL A 32 -15.22 14.84 -9.35
N ALA A 33 -14.78 15.96 -8.76
CA ALA A 33 -13.65 15.98 -7.85
C ALA A 33 -13.92 15.14 -6.59
N GLY A 34 -15.10 15.28 -5.99
CA GLY A 34 -15.50 14.49 -4.81
C GLY A 34 -15.59 12.99 -5.10
N PHE A 35 -16.14 12.61 -6.25
CA PHE A 35 -16.18 11.22 -6.69
C PHE A 35 -14.78 10.66 -6.94
N SER A 36 -13.90 11.46 -7.54
CA SER A 36 -12.50 11.06 -7.80
C SER A 36 -11.74 10.81 -6.51
N VAL A 37 -11.85 11.70 -5.51
CA VAL A 37 -11.22 11.51 -4.20
C VAL A 37 -11.74 10.24 -3.51
N ARG A 38 -13.05 10.01 -3.55
CA ARG A 38 -13.65 8.80 -2.96
C ARG A 38 -13.24 7.52 -3.69
N TYR A 39 -13.18 7.55 -5.02
CA TYR A 39 -12.72 6.43 -5.84
C TYR A 39 -11.26 6.08 -5.54
N ILE A 40 -10.40 7.08 -5.45
CA ILE A 40 -9.00 6.95 -5.12
C ILE A 40 -8.82 6.33 -3.72
N SER A 41 -9.57 6.82 -2.73
CA SER A 41 -9.56 6.27 -1.37
C SER A 41 -10.01 4.80 -1.35
N PHE A 42 -11.05 4.44 -2.11
CA PHE A 42 -11.54 3.07 -2.25
C PHE A 42 -10.49 2.16 -2.88
N VAL A 43 -9.88 2.57 -3.99
CA VAL A 43 -8.83 1.82 -4.68
C VAL A 43 -7.62 1.61 -3.76
N SER A 44 -7.17 2.67 -3.07
CA SER A 44 -6.06 2.59 -2.11
C SER A 44 -6.34 1.58 -0.98
N GLN A 45 -7.57 1.57 -0.45
CA GLN A 45 -7.96 0.62 0.59
C GLN A 45 -8.04 -0.82 0.07
N THR A 46 -8.58 -1.01 -1.14
CA THR A 46 -8.68 -2.34 -1.77
C THR A 46 -7.29 -2.93 -2.00
N ILE A 47 -6.37 -2.12 -2.51
CA ILE A 47 -4.99 -2.56 -2.77
C ILE A 47 -4.25 -2.84 -1.45
N TYR A 48 -4.46 -2.02 -0.42
CA TYR A 48 -3.93 -2.33 0.90
C TYR A 48 -4.38 -3.71 1.38
N GLN A 49 -5.68 -4.01 1.30
CA GLN A 49 -6.23 -5.30 1.72
C GLN A 49 -5.70 -6.46 0.87
N GLU A 50 -5.65 -6.30 -0.44
CA GLU A 50 -5.15 -7.33 -1.35
C GLU A 50 -3.67 -7.59 -1.13
N SER A 51 -2.86 -6.53 -0.99
CA SER A 51 -1.43 -6.64 -0.73
C SER A 51 -1.13 -7.31 0.61
N THR A 52 -1.83 -6.92 1.68
CA THR A 52 -1.63 -7.53 3.00
C THR A 52 -2.10 -8.98 3.02
N SER A 53 -3.18 -9.33 2.33
CA SER A 53 -3.64 -10.72 2.16
C SER A 53 -2.61 -11.57 1.41
N HIS A 54 -2.05 -11.05 0.34
CA HIS A 54 -1.00 -11.73 -0.42
C HIS A 54 0.28 -11.91 0.41
N LEU A 55 0.67 -10.91 1.19
CA LEU A 55 1.80 -11.01 2.12
C LEU A 55 1.55 -12.07 3.19
N GLN A 56 0.34 -12.15 3.73
CA GLN A 56 -0.03 -13.19 4.69
C GLN A 56 0.01 -14.58 4.06
N GLU A 57 -0.45 -14.75 2.82
CA GLU A 57 -0.37 -16.01 2.09
C GLU A 57 1.07 -16.47 1.87
N LEU A 58 1.96 -15.55 1.48
CA LEU A 58 3.38 -15.83 1.32
C LEU A 58 4.04 -16.20 2.66
N LEU A 59 3.72 -15.46 3.73
CA LEU A 59 4.21 -15.76 5.07
C LEU A 59 3.73 -17.14 5.53
N HIS A 60 2.45 -17.45 5.32
CA HIS A 60 1.87 -18.75 5.63
C HIS A 60 2.58 -19.90 4.89
N LYS A 61 2.88 -19.70 3.60
CA LYS A 61 3.65 -20.69 2.83
C LYS A 61 5.05 -20.91 3.42
N SER A 62 5.75 -19.82 3.75
CA SER A 62 7.08 -19.91 4.37
C SER A 62 7.01 -20.56 5.75
N ASN A 63 5.97 -20.26 6.53
CA ASN A 63 5.71 -20.87 7.83
C ASN A 63 5.49 -22.39 7.71
N ASN A 64 4.70 -22.83 6.75
CA ASN A 64 4.48 -24.25 6.48
C ASN A 64 5.79 -24.95 6.06
N MET A 65 6.61 -24.31 5.22
CA MET A 65 7.90 -24.86 4.82
C MET A 65 8.87 -24.99 6.00
N LEU A 66 8.91 -23.97 6.88
CA LEU A 66 9.71 -24.03 8.11
C LEU A 66 9.24 -25.15 9.04
N SER A 67 7.93 -25.24 9.29
CA SER A 67 7.33 -26.25 10.14
C SER A 67 7.60 -27.67 9.63
N GLU A 68 7.51 -27.86 8.31
CA GLU A 68 7.80 -29.15 7.68
C GLU A 68 9.30 -29.50 7.79
N MET A 69 10.19 -28.52 7.58
CA MET A 69 11.63 -28.73 7.75
C MET A 69 11.97 -29.12 9.20
N VAL A 70 11.38 -28.43 10.18
CA VAL A 70 11.61 -28.73 11.59
C VAL A 70 11.12 -30.15 11.91
N ARG A 71 9.88 -30.48 11.53
CA ARG A 71 9.31 -31.81 11.77
C ARG A 71 10.15 -32.92 11.13
N LYS A 72 10.60 -32.72 9.90
CA LYS A 72 11.45 -33.67 9.17
C LYS A 72 12.78 -33.92 9.90
N ASN A 73 13.43 -32.85 10.36
CA ASN A 73 14.73 -32.96 11.03
C ASN A 73 14.62 -33.61 12.42
N LEU A 74 13.56 -33.30 13.17
CA LEU A 74 13.28 -34.01 14.43
C LEU A 74 13.01 -35.51 14.18
N THR A 75 12.25 -35.85 13.15
CA THR A 75 12.02 -37.22 12.75
C THR A 75 13.34 -37.95 12.42
N TYR A 76 14.25 -37.30 11.71
CA TYR A 76 15.58 -37.87 11.43
C TYR A 76 16.39 -38.07 12.72
N LEU A 77 16.33 -37.11 13.66
CA LEU A 77 17.01 -37.29 14.94
C LEU A 77 16.50 -38.52 15.71
N HIS A 78 15.21 -38.75 15.76
CA HIS A 78 14.66 -39.96 16.39
C HIS A 78 15.08 -41.24 15.66
N LEU A 79 15.18 -41.21 14.32
CA LEU A 79 15.74 -42.35 13.54
C LEU A 79 17.21 -42.59 13.88
N TYR A 80 18.02 -41.53 14.02
CA TYR A 80 19.42 -41.65 14.41
C TYR A 80 19.54 -42.16 15.84
N ASN A 81 18.69 -41.68 16.76
CA ASN A 81 18.66 -42.22 18.13
C ASN A 81 18.38 -43.75 18.12
N GLY A 82 17.35 -44.20 17.40
CA GLY A 82 17.01 -45.61 17.31
C GLY A 82 18.16 -46.47 16.71
N PHE A 83 18.94 -45.89 15.78
CA PHE A 83 20.14 -46.55 15.26
C PHE A 83 21.23 -46.65 16.35
N LEU A 84 21.52 -45.57 17.08
CA LEU A 84 22.50 -45.55 18.17
C LEU A 84 22.17 -46.52 19.32
N GLU A 85 20.89 -46.74 19.58
CA GLU A 85 20.45 -47.78 20.53
C GLU A 85 20.69 -49.20 20.05
N SER A 86 20.73 -49.41 18.71
CA SER A 86 20.85 -50.73 18.09
C SER A 86 22.27 -51.25 17.94
N THR A 87 23.30 -50.36 17.98
CA THR A 87 24.69 -50.71 17.79
C THR A 87 25.61 -49.96 18.76
N SER A 88 26.70 -50.61 19.15
CA SER A 88 27.78 -50.01 19.97
C SER A 88 29.09 -49.93 19.16
N ASP A 89 29.10 -50.30 17.87
CA ASP A 89 30.28 -50.22 17.05
C ASP A 89 30.51 -48.77 16.58
N GLU A 90 31.59 -48.17 17.13
CA GLU A 90 31.93 -46.77 16.85
C GLU A 90 32.22 -46.53 15.38
N ALA A 91 32.77 -47.48 14.63
CA ALA A 91 33.06 -47.33 13.21
C ALA A 91 31.77 -47.39 12.38
N GLU A 92 30.80 -48.21 12.76
CA GLU A 92 29.50 -48.33 12.14
C GLU A 92 28.68 -47.04 12.40
N ILE A 93 28.69 -46.51 13.64
CA ILE A 93 28.06 -45.26 14.00
C ILE A 93 28.62 -44.11 13.15
N GLN A 94 29.94 -43.99 13.10
CA GLN A 94 30.58 -42.93 12.32
C GLN A 94 30.19 -43.00 10.83
N ALA A 95 30.29 -44.18 10.21
CA ALA A 95 29.95 -44.37 8.81
C ALA A 95 28.47 -44.03 8.53
N TYR A 96 27.55 -44.44 9.41
CA TYR A 96 26.14 -44.16 9.26
C TYR A 96 25.83 -42.66 9.36
N ILE A 97 26.42 -41.97 10.32
CA ILE A 97 26.19 -40.52 10.51
C ILE A 97 26.82 -39.70 9.37
N GLU A 98 28.02 -40.09 8.89
CA GLU A 98 28.65 -39.45 7.74
C GLU A 98 27.81 -39.61 6.45
N GLN A 99 27.24 -40.80 6.23
CA GLN A 99 26.31 -41.02 5.12
C GLN A 99 25.04 -40.18 5.28
N ALA A 100 24.45 -40.15 6.46
CA ALA A 100 23.29 -39.34 6.78
C ALA A 100 23.55 -37.85 6.56
N GLN A 101 24.75 -37.36 6.89
CA GLN A 101 25.17 -35.99 6.62
C GLN A 101 25.21 -35.66 5.12
N GLN A 102 25.72 -36.57 4.31
CA GLN A 102 25.74 -36.43 2.85
C GLN A 102 24.32 -36.40 2.27
N ASP A 103 23.40 -37.20 2.78
CA ASP A 103 22.04 -37.37 2.26
C ASP A 103 21.13 -36.20 2.68
N THR A 104 21.31 -35.67 3.87
CA THR A 104 20.44 -34.65 4.45
C THR A 104 21.05 -33.25 4.48
N GLY A 105 22.37 -33.13 4.37
CA GLY A 105 23.09 -31.85 4.29
C GLY A 105 23.18 -31.07 5.62
N PHE A 106 23.03 -31.73 6.78
CA PHE A 106 23.26 -31.05 8.06
C PHE A 106 24.74 -30.66 8.23
N ALA A 107 25.02 -29.61 8.95
CA ALA A 107 26.37 -29.07 9.12
C ALA A 107 27.18 -29.86 10.12
N GLY A 108 26.55 -30.42 11.15
CA GLY A 108 27.23 -31.23 12.17
C GLY A 108 26.26 -32.11 12.95
N PHE A 109 26.80 -33.20 13.46
CA PHE A 109 26.13 -34.10 14.40
C PHE A 109 26.90 -34.08 15.73
N TYR A 110 26.17 -33.97 16.84
CA TYR A 110 26.74 -33.76 18.16
C TYR A 110 26.11 -34.71 19.19
N PHE A 111 26.96 -35.33 20.00
CA PHE A 111 26.57 -35.95 21.25
C PHE A 111 26.68 -34.89 22.32
N LEU A 112 25.59 -34.61 23.07
CA LEU A 112 25.49 -33.51 24.00
C LEU A 112 25.32 -33.98 25.45
N THR A 113 25.92 -33.24 26.38
CA THR A 113 25.60 -33.35 27.82
C THR A 113 24.62 -32.26 28.21
N TYR A 114 23.95 -32.42 29.36
CA TYR A 114 23.09 -31.39 29.93
C TYR A 114 23.81 -30.06 30.13
N ASP A 115 25.09 -30.07 30.44
CA ASP A 115 25.93 -28.89 30.63
C ASP A 115 26.25 -28.17 29.30
N GLY A 116 25.85 -28.69 28.15
CA GLY A 116 26.13 -28.11 26.84
C GLY A 116 27.50 -28.45 26.28
N ASN A 117 28.26 -29.36 26.92
CA ASN A 117 29.46 -29.93 26.29
C ASN A 117 29.05 -30.86 25.16
N TYR A 118 29.86 -30.93 24.11
CA TYR A 118 29.58 -31.83 22.99
C TYR A 118 30.81 -32.58 22.53
N MET A 119 30.56 -33.72 21.87
CA MET A 119 31.49 -34.43 21.04
C MET A 119 30.91 -34.68 19.67
N THR A 120 31.69 -34.52 18.61
CA THR A 120 31.32 -34.90 17.23
C THR A 120 31.59 -36.37 17.00
N VAL A 121 31.06 -36.92 15.88
CA VAL A 121 31.39 -38.31 15.46
C VAL A 121 32.88 -38.52 15.16
N THR A 122 33.61 -37.45 14.80
CA THR A 122 35.06 -37.50 14.60
C THR A 122 35.87 -37.45 15.92
N GLY A 123 35.23 -37.19 17.07
CA GLY A 123 35.84 -37.09 18.36
C GLY A 123 36.26 -35.68 18.76
N GLU A 124 35.94 -34.67 18.00
CA GLU A 124 36.16 -33.28 18.40
C GLU A 124 35.21 -32.89 19.51
N THR A 125 35.73 -32.28 20.57
CA THR A 125 34.94 -31.81 21.72
C THR A 125 34.88 -30.30 21.79
N GLY A 126 33.78 -29.77 22.34
CA GLY A 126 33.62 -28.35 22.56
C GLY A 126 32.43 -28.05 23.42
N TYR A 127 32.05 -26.76 23.44
CA TYR A 127 30.91 -26.26 24.19
C TYR A 127 29.97 -25.50 23.26
N LEU A 128 28.72 -25.91 23.25
CA LEU A 128 27.64 -25.16 22.60
C LEU A 128 27.26 -24.03 23.58
N GLY A 129 27.59 -22.79 23.24
CA GLY A 129 27.20 -21.62 24.02
C GLY A 129 25.68 -21.46 23.99
N LEU A 130 25.01 -22.16 24.87
CA LEU A 130 23.56 -22.20 24.96
C LEU A 130 23.08 -20.99 25.78
N GLN A 131 22.36 -20.10 25.15
CA GLN A 131 21.86 -18.87 25.78
C GLN A 131 20.66 -19.09 26.73
N THR A 132 20.22 -20.33 26.98
CA THR A 132 19.02 -20.60 27.78
C THR A 132 19.09 -21.97 28.41
N ASN A 133 18.55 -22.06 29.64
CA ASN A 133 18.20 -23.21 30.48
C ASN A 133 17.96 -24.52 29.69
N LEU A 134 19.03 -25.01 29.05
CA LEU A 134 18.97 -26.27 28.29
C LEU A 134 18.60 -27.41 29.25
N ASP A 135 19.16 -27.36 30.46
CA ASP A 135 18.94 -28.31 31.54
C ASP A 135 17.46 -28.49 31.86
N GLU A 136 16.68 -27.39 31.97
CA GLU A 136 15.22 -27.43 32.21
C GLU A 136 14.51 -28.06 31.03
N LYS A 137 14.82 -27.63 29.81
CA LYS A 137 14.17 -28.13 28.57
C LYS A 137 14.50 -29.57 28.28
N LEU A 138 15.76 -29.99 28.49
CA LEU A 138 16.17 -31.39 28.32
C LEU A 138 15.55 -32.28 29.41
N ALA A 139 15.33 -31.75 30.63
CA ALA A 139 14.68 -32.49 31.69
C ALA A 139 13.20 -32.78 31.41
N ASP A 140 12.53 -31.92 30.62
CA ASP A 140 11.13 -32.12 30.19
C ASP A 140 10.96 -33.19 29.14
N GLY A 141 12.07 -33.68 28.52
CA GLY A 141 12.06 -34.74 27.50
C GLY A 141 11.47 -34.32 26.14
N GLU A 142 11.27 -33.02 25.92
CA GLU A 142 10.73 -32.50 24.67
C GLU A 142 11.86 -32.17 23.68
N ASP A 143 11.61 -32.44 22.40
CA ASP A 143 12.50 -32.01 21.33
C ASP A 143 12.72 -30.51 21.33
N ILE A 144 13.96 -30.08 21.18
CA ILE A 144 14.33 -28.67 21.22
C ILE A 144 14.87 -28.23 19.88
N VAL A 145 14.41 -27.07 19.40
CA VAL A 145 15.01 -26.38 18.27
C VAL A 145 15.44 -25.00 18.72
N MET A 146 16.71 -24.68 18.51
CA MET A 146 17.26 -23.43 18.98
C MET A 146 18.34 -22.88 18.06
N ASN A 147 18.48 -21.57 18.04
CA ASN A 147 19.62 -20.93 17.41
C ASN A 147 20.82 -20.95 18.36
N THR A 148 21.96 -21.45 17.88
CA THR A 148 23.20 -21.47 18.66
C THR A 148 24.27 -20.68 17.91
N ALA A 149 25.04 -19.88 18.64
CA ALA A 149 26.25 -19.25 18.11
C ALA A 149 27.46 -20.03 18.65
N LEU A 150 28.19 -20.71 17.78
CA LEU A 150 29.51 -21.22 18.13
C LEU A 150 30.49 -20.05 18.16
N PRO A 151 31.34 -19.92 19.19
CA PRO A 151 32.33 -18.86 19.28
C PRO A 151 33.18 -18.77 17.99
N GLY A 152 33.13 -17.61 17.31
CA GLY A 152 33.89 -17.36 16.08
C GLY A 152 33.37 -18.08 14.82
N LYS A 153 32.18 -18.69 14.86
CA LYS A 153 31.54 -19.37 13.71
C LYS A 153 30.17 -18.77 13.40
N ALA A 154 29.65 -19.14 12.23
CA ALA A 154 28.32 -18.76 11.79
C ALA A 154 27.23 -19.29 12.76
N GLN A 155 26.11 -18.57 12.84
CA GLN A 155 24.94 -19.02 13.60
C GLN A 155 24.41 -20.34 13.01
N LEU A 156 24.05 -21.26 13.89
CA LEU A 156 23.51 -22.57 13.54
C LEU A 156 22.13 -22.73 14.17
N LEU A 157 21.20 -23.28 13.40
CA LEU A 157 19.96 -23.81 13.93
C LEU A 157 20.20 -25.25 14.38
N ALA A 158 20.12 -25.55 15.65
CA ALA A 158 20.30 -26.87 16.23
C ALA A 158 18.95 -27.52 16.54
N PHE A 159 18.83 -28.79 16.21
CA PHE A 159 17.73 -29.68 16.56
C PHE A 159 18.28 -30.67 17.57
N ILE A 160 17.65 -30.81 18.71
CA ILE A 160 18.14 -31.60 19.84
C ILE A 160 17.06 -32.59 20.25
N CYS A 161 17.44 -33.87 20.36
CA CYS A 161 16.61 -34.94 20.89
C CYS A 161 17.15 -35.37 22.28
N PRO A 162 16.40 -35.08 23.36
CA PRO A 162 16.85 -35.36 24.74
C PRO A 162 16.65 -36.80 25.16
N GLU A 163 15.97 -37.65 24.42
CA GLU A 163 15.74 -39.04 24.76
C GLU A 163 16.96 -39.94 24.51
N ALA A 164 18.00 -39.43 23.84
CA ALA A 164 19.17 -40.16 23.44
C ALA A 164 20.22 -40.16 24.51
N GLN A 165 20.21 -41.11 25.39
CA GLN A 165 21.26 -41.29 26.40
C GLN A 165 22.19 -42.44 26.06
N GLY A 166 23.51 -42.24 26.21
CA GLY A 166 24.49 -43.29 25.90
C GLY A 166 25.93 -42.87 26.11
N SER A 167 26.82 -43.62 25.50
CA SER A 167 28.25 -43.32 25.50
C SER A 167 28.84 -43.58 24.10
N TYR A 168 29.60 -42.63 23.58
CA TYR A 168 30.32 -42.74 22.33
C TYR A 168 31.81 -42.35 22.55
N ARG A 169 32.76 -43.21 22.22
CA ARG A 169 34.20 -43.00 22.45
C ARG A 169 34.54 -42.60 23.88
N GLY A 170 33.84 -43.18 24.88
CA GLY A 170 34.02 -42.85 26.28
C GLY A 170 33.40 -41.50 26.71
N PHE A 171 32.74 -40.78 25.83
CA PHE A 171 31.98 -39.59 26.15
C PHE A 171 30.54 -39.98 26.45
N ALA A 172 30.11 -39.79 27.70
CA ALA A 172 28.73 -39.98 28.09
C ALA A 172 27.90 -38.77 27.58
N TYR A 173 26.75 -39.06 26.97
CA TYR A 173 25.85 -38.01 26.44
C TYR A 173 24.42 -38.23 26.93
N ASP A 174 23.70 -37.14 27.05
CA ASP A 174 22.31 -37.07 27.53
C ASP A 174 21.34 -36.71 26.39
N ALA A 175 21.87 -36.28 25.26
CA ALA A 175 21.10 -35.89 24.06
C ALA A 175 21.94 -36.00 22.80
N ILE A 176 21.29 -36.11 21.65
CA ILE A 176 21.94 -35.93 20.36
C ILE A 176 21.40 -34.70 19.66
N ALA A 177 22.21 -34.09 18.80
CA ALA A 177 21.80 -32.94 18.03
C ALA A 177 22.35 -32.97 16.60
N ILE A 178 21.58 -32.38 15.69
CA ILE A 178 22.07 -31.98 14.35
C ILE A 178 21.96 -30.48 14.21
N SER A 179 22.79 -29.89 13.38
CA SER A 179 22.75 -28.45 13.14
C SER A 179 22.74 -28.14 11.63
N TYR A 180 22.15 -27.01 11.29
CA TYR A 180 22.20 -26.43 9.95
C TYR A 180 22.74 -25.00 10.03
N TYR A 181 23.51 -24.58 9.03
CA TYR A 181 23.85 -23.16 8.90
C TYR A 181 22.60 -22.34 8.65
N ASN A 182 22.50 -21.19 9.29
CA ASN A 182 21.35 -20.29 9.10
C ASN A 182 21.12 -19.96 7.64
N ASP A 183 22.14 -19.78 6.83
CA ASP A 183 22.03 -19.52 5.39
C ASP A 183 21.26 -20.60 4.63
N ALA A 184 21.34 -21.86 5.08
CA ALA A 184 20.58 -22.96 4.46
C ALA A 184 19.09 -22.84 4.80
N VAL A 185 18.78 -22.43 6.03
CA VAL A 185 17.39 -22.18 6.47
C VAL A 185 16.84 -20.91 5.84
N LEU A 186 17.65 -19.85 5.73
CA LEU A 186 17.29 -18.59 5.09
C LEU A 186 16.85 -18.77 3.64
N ARG A 187 17.49 -19.66 2.90
CA ARG A 187 17.09 -19.98 1.52
C ARG A 187 15.68 -20.56 1.42
N LEU A 188 15.17 -21.22 2.45
CA LEU A 188 13.79 -21.69 2.53
C LEU A 188 12.80 -20.56 2.81
N LEU A 189 13.27 -19.51 3.50
CA LEU A 189 12.49 -18.32 3.84
C LEU A 189 12.66 -17.20 2.82
N ASP A 190 13.49 -17.39 1.80
CA ASP A 190 13.77 -16.40 0.78
C ASP A 190 12.53 -16.17 -0.10
N ASN A 191 11.90 -15.04 0.13
CA ASN A 191 10.76 -14.58 -0.63
C ASN A 191 11.25 -13.76 -1.83
N SER A 192 11.67 -14.44 -2.88
CA SER A 192 11.96 -13.84 -4.19
C SER A 192 10.77 -13.06 -4.77
N ALA A 193 9.57 -13.22 -4.21
CA ALA A 193 8.34 -12.54 -4.61
C ALA A 193 8.41 -10.99 -4.49
N PHE A 194 9.30 -10.46 -3.65
CA PHE A 194 9.50 -9.02 -3.47
C PHE A 194 10.90 -8.56 -3.89
N GLU A 195 11.48 -9.22 -4.89
CA GLU A 195 12.80 -8.87 -5.42
C GLU A 195 13.91 -8.86 -4.34
N GLY A 196 13.77 -9.68 -3.30
CA GLY A 196 14.70 -9.72 -2.16
C GLY A 196 14.58 -8.53 -1.20
N ASN A 197 13.54 -7.70 -1.31
CA ASN A 197 13.32 -6.54 -0.42
C ASN A 197 12.45 -6.85 0.81
N ALA A 198 11.94 -8.07 0.95
CA ALA A 198 11.26 -8.53 2.14
C ALA A 198 12.28 -9.04 3.17
N SER A 199 12.07 -8.74 4.44
CA SER A 199 12.82 -9.29 5.56
C SER A 199 11.91 -10.19 6.37
N ASN A 200 12.27 -11.46 6.53
CA ASN A 200 11.54 -12.42 7.34
C ASN A 200 12.33 -12.72 8.62
N TYR A 201 11.61 -12.79 9.72
CA TYR A 201 12.15 -13.13 11.03
C TYR A 201 11.36 -14.30 11.60
N VAL A 202 12.05 -15.17 12.31
CA VAL A 202 11.43 -16.12 13.22
C VAL A 202 11.83 -15.71 14.61
N ILE A 203 10.85 -15.54 15.48
CA ILE A 203 11.07 -15.01 16.84
C ILE A 203 10.45 -15.91 17.90
N TYR A 204 11.04 -15.92 19.08
CA TYR A 204 10.44 -16.49 20.29
C TYR A 204 9.27 -15.62 20.79
N PRO A 205 8.40 -16.16 21.66
CA PRO A 205 7.30 -15.38 22.28
C PRO A 205 7.76 -14.10 22.99
N ASP A 206 8.99 -14.07 23.48
CA ASP A 206 9.62 -12.91 24.15
C ASP A 206 10.26 -11.90 23.17
N GLY A 207 10.12 -12.13 21.89
CA GLY A 207 10.65 -11.26 20.83
C GLY A 207 12.11 -11.50 20.45
N ARG A 208 12.83 -12.43 21.13
CA ARG A 208 14.20 -12.78 20.72
C ARG A 208 14.18 -13.42 19.33
N VAL A 209 15.15 -13.05 18.49
CA VAL A 209 15.23 -13.52 17.12
C VAL A 209 15.89 -14.89 17.06
N VAL A 210 15.21 -15.87 16.45
CA VAL A 210 15.72 -17.21 16.14
C VAL A 210 16.41 -17.20 14.80
N ILE A 211 15.76 -16.63 13.77
CA ILE A 211 16.26 -16.56 12.39
C ILE A 211 16.01 -15.16 11.87
N ASP A 212 17.02 -14.56 11.26
CA ASP A 212 16.96 -13.25 10.60
C ASP A 212 17.37 -13.41 9.13
N SER A 213 16.42 -13.18 8.20
CA SER A 213 16.65 -13.22 6.76
C SER A 213 16.93 -11.86 6.14
N SER A 214 17.19 -10.83 6.94
CA SER A 214 17.45 -9.49 6.42
C SER A 214 18.81 -9.41 5.71
N VAL A 215 18.80 -9.46 4.39
CA VAL A 215 20.00 -9.46 3.54
C VAL A 215 20.74 -8.11 3.55
N ASN A 216 20.07 -7.01 3.90
CA ASN A 216 20.58 -5.65 3.70
C ASN A 216 20.82 -4.84 4.98
N ARG A 217 20.76 -5.45 6.19
CA ARG A 217 20.99 -4.68 7.42
C ARG A 217 22.44 -4.78 7.89
N LYS A 218 22.97 -3.62 8.29
CA LYS A 218 24.31 -3.51 8.90
C LYS A 218 24.35 -3.98 10.35
N GLU A 219 23.19 -4.18 10.99
CA GLU A 219 23.08 -4.51 12.41
C GLU A 219 22.22 -5.75 12.60
N THR A 220 22.71 -6.68 13.41
CA THR A 220 21.98 -7.90 13.80
C THR A 220 20.90 -7.53 14.81
N ILE A 221 19.66 -7.94 14.54
CA ILE A 221 18.55 -7.75 15.48
C ILE A 221 18.51 -8.94 16.43
N TYR A 222 18.77 -8.70 17.71
CA TYR A 222 18.69 -9.73 18.74
C TYR A 222 17.29 -9.89 19.32
N ASN A 223 16.52 -8.80 19.41
CA ASN A 223 15.15 -8.80 19.89
C ASN A 223 14.28 -7.90 19.01
N PHE A 224 13.29 -8.48 18.40
CA PHE A 224 12.40 -7.80 17.45
C PHE A 224 11.48 -6.78 18.12
N ILE A 225 10.97 -7.11 19.34
CA ILE A 225 10.12 -6.19 20.11
C ILE A 225 10.91 -4.97 20.57
N ALA A 226 12.15 -5.17 21.04
CA ALA A 226 13.03 -4.06 21.41
C ALA A 226 13.33 -3.16 20.19
N MET A 227 13.62 -3.76 19.05
CA MET A 227 13.83 -3.01 17.79
C MET A 227 12.61 -2.17 17.41
N LEU A 228 11.39 -2.73 17.53
CA LEU A 228 10.17 -1.96 17.26
C LEU A 228 10.00 -0.81 18.24
N ARG A 229 10.28 -1.03 19.54
CA ARG A 229 10.18 0.01 20.58
C ARG A 229 11.12 1.17 20.32
N ASP A 230 12.35 0.88 19.90
CA ASP A 230 13.40 1.89 19.76
C ASP A 230 13.33 2.65 18.43
N HIS A 231 12.78 2.02 17.37
CA HIS A 231 12.91 2.54 16.01
C HIS A 231 11.58 2.73 15.27
N SER A 232 10.42 2.34 15.85
CA SER A 232 9.13 2.49 15.18
C SER A 232 8.31 3.68 15.69
N ASP A 233 7.24 4.00 14.95
CA ASP A 233 6.22 4.98 15.32
C ASP A 233 5.09 4.38 16.18
N LEU A 234 5.23 3.11 16.62
CA LEU A 234 4.22 2.43 17.41
C LEU A 234 4.21 2.97 18.86
N SER A 235 3.02 3.13 19.41
CA SER A 235 2.85 3.43 20.83
C SER A 235 3.17 2.21 21.71
N GLU A 236 3.52 2.42 22.97
CA GLU A 236 3.75 1.33 23.93
C GLU A 236 2.55 0.37 24.05
N ALA A 237 1.32 0.87 23.94
CA ALA A 237 0.12 0.04 23.93
C ALA A 237 0.08 -0.90 22.71
N GLN A 238 0.40 -0.40 21.52
CA GLN A 238 0.47 -1.22 20.30
C GLN A 238 1.60 -2.24 20.36
N ILE A 239 2.75 -1.89 20.93
CA ILE A 239 3.86 -2.82 21.14
C ILE A 239 3.48 -3.92 22.12
N LEU A 240 2.76 -3.58 23.21
CA LEU A 240 2.24 -4.56 24.15
C LEU A 240 1.24 -5.51 23.52
N ASP A 241 0.29 -4.97 22.73
CA ASP A 241 -0.69 -5.77 22.00
C ASP A 241 -0.01 -6.74 21.01
N LEU A 242 1.03 -6.26 20.33
CA LEU A 242 1.81 -7.07 19.39
C LEU A 242 2.61 -8.16 20.11
N SER A 243 3.23 -7.82 21.25
CA SER A 243 3.93 -8.79 22.11
C SER A 243 2.99 -9.89 22.62
N ASN A 244 1.78 -9.51 23.05
CA ASN A 244 0.77 -10.47 23.45
C ASN A 244 0.30 -11.36 22.28
N ALA A 245 0.15 -10.79 21.08
CA ALA A 245 -0.19 -11.54 19.89
C ALA A 245 0.90 -12.57 19.53
N PHE A 246 2.16 -12.21 19.64
CA PHE A 246 3.30 -13.13 19.44
C PHE A 246 3.30 -14.25 20.49
N ALA A 247 3.10 -13.90 21.76
CA ALA A 247 3.05 -14.89 22.85
C ALA A 247 1.88 -15.88 22.70
N GLN A 248 0.77 -15.46 22.07
CA GLN A 248 -0.40 -16.30 21.81
C GLN A 248 -0.33 -17.06 20.49
N GLY A 249 0.71 -16.86 19.67
CA GLY A 249 0.80 -17.45 18.33
C GLY A 249 -0.29 -16.97 17.38
N SER A 250 -0.79 -15.75 17.59
CA SER A 250 -1.82 -15.16 16.73
C SER A 250 -1.26 -14.75 15.38
N SER A 251 -2.12 -14.57 14.39
CA SER A 251 -1.77 -14.00 13.08
C SER A 251 -2.39 -12.62 12.90
N GLY A 252 -1.71 -11.76 12.15
CA GLY A 252 -2.20 -10.42 11.87
C GLY A 252 -1.28 -9.61 10.96
N ASN A 253 -1.70 -8.38 10.71
CA ASN A 253 -0.90 -7.41 9.97
C ASN A 253 -1.12 -6.01 10.49
N LEU A 254 -0.10 -5.17 10.34
CA LEU A 254 -0.19 -3.73 10.60
C LEU A 254 0.81 -2.98 9.72
N ARG A 255 0.58 -1.69 9.59
CA ARG A 255 1.56 -0.79 8.99
C ARG A 255 2.39 -0.15 10.09
N VAL A 256 3.71 -0.17 9.91
CA VAL A 256 4.68 0.38 10.86
C VAL A 256 5.68 1.25 10.12
N LYS A 257 6.11 2.34 10.72
CA LYS A 257 7.19 3.17 10.20
C LYS A 257 8.45 2.89 11.02
N LEU A 258 9.51 2.44 10.36
CA LEU A 258 10.84 2.22 10.96
C LEU A 258 11.81 3.27 10.40
N GLY A 259 12.22 4.22 11.24
CA GLY A 259 12.97 5.38 10.78
C GLY A 259 12.17 6.18 9.74
N ASP A 260 12.71 6.36 8.55
CA ASP A 260 12.03 7.09 7.47
C ASP A 260 11.19 6.20 6.52
N THR A 261 11.27 4.89 6.67
CA THR A 261 10.61 3.95 5.77
C THR A 261 9.37 3.33 6.41
N SER A 262 8.25 3.30 5.66
CA SER A 262 7.03 2.60 6.05
C SER A 262 7.07 1.16 5.57
N TYR A 263 6.67 0.23 6.43
CA TYR A 263 6.61 -1.20 6.16
C TYR A 263 5.21 -1.76 6.41
N TYR A 264 4.85 -2.80 5.68
CA TYR A 264 3.83 -3.74 6.08
C TYR A 264 4.50 -4.80 6.97
N LEU A 265 4.03 -4.92 8.19
CA LEU A 265 4.39 -5.97 9.12
C LEU A 265 3.25 -6.98 9.10
N VAL A 266 3.57 -8.23 8.73
CA VAL A 266 2.66 -9.37 8.79
C VAL A 266 3.27 -10.40 9.74
N TYR A 267 2.45 -11.09 10.51
CA TYR A 267 2.93 -12.09 11.45
C TYR A 267 1.96 -13.26 11.57
N GLU A 268 2.52 -14.44 11.88
CA GLU A 268 1.79 -15.68 12.05
C GLU A 268 2.52 -16.60 13.03
N GLY A 269 1.80 -17.14 14.00
CA GLY A 269 2.34 -18.17 14.89
C GLY A 269 2.71 -19.43 14.13
N THR A 270 3.82 -20.05 14.48
CA THR A 270 4.24 -21.34 13.88
C THR A 270 3.65 -22.51 14.68
N ALA A 271 3.47 -23.66 14.04
CA ALA A 271 3.08 -24.89 14.70
C ALA A 271 4.22 -25.52 15.54
N VAL A 272 5.40 -24.91 15.53
CA VAL A 272 6.63 -25.45 16.09
C VAL A 272 7.16 -24.50 17.15
N GLN A 273 7.48 -25.03 18.36
CA GLN A 273 8.21 -24.33 19.44
C GLN A 273 7.59 -22.98 19.86
N SER A 274 6.28 -22.77 19.66
CA SER A 274 5.57 -21.50 19.96
C SER A 274 6.24 -20.26 19.32
N TRP A 275 6.92 -20.42 18.22
CA TRP A 275 7.54 -19.29 17.51
C TRP A 275 6.51 -18.48 16.75
N THR A 276 6.90 -17.27 16.39
CA THR A 276 6.13 -16.44 15.46
C THR A 276 7.02 -16.09 14.27
N MET A 277 6.49 -16.30 13.07
CA MET A 277 7.11 -15.79 11.85
C MET A 277 6.61 -14.38 11.58
N VAL A 278 7.53 -13.47 11.29
CA VAL A 278 7.26 -12.06 11.02
C VAL A 278 7.87 -11.66 9.68
N GLY A 279 7.06 -11.06 8.82
CA GLY A 279 7.49 -10.49 7.55
C GLY A 279 7.42 -8.97 7.59
N LEU A 280 8.48 -8.31 7.15
CA LEU A 280 8.56 -6.86 6.94
C LEU A 280 8.78 -6.58 5.46
N VAL A 281 7.84 -5.86 4.82
CA VAL A 281 7.96 -5.49 3.40
C VAL A 281 7.79 -3.98 3.27
N PRO A 282 8.73 -3.26 2.62
CA PRO A 282 8.59 -1.84 2.40
C PRO A 282 7.32 -1.51 1.60
N VAL A 283 6.55 -0.55 2.09
CA VAL A 283 5.31 -0.10 1.43
C VAL A 283 5.59 0.40 0.00
N SER A 284 6.76 1.03 -0.22
CA SER A 284 7.18 1.51 -1.54
C SER A 284 7.33 0.40 -2.57
N ILE A 285 7.77 -0.79 -2.18
CA ILE A 285 7.92 -1.95 -3.07
C ILE A 285 6.55 -2.51 -3.44
N VAL A 286 5.69 -2.67 -2.46
CA VAL A 286 4.31 -3.17 -2.66
C VAL A 286 3.49 -2.18 -3.51
N ASN A 287 3.71 -0.89 -3.31
CA ASN A 287 2.97 0.18 -3.96
C ASN A 287 3.65 0.70 -5.26
N ALA A 288 4.80 0.17 -5.66
CA ALA A 288 5.52 0.66 -6.85
C ALA A 288 4.64 0.71 -8.11
N ASN A 289 3.77 -0.28 -8.30
CA ASN A 289 2.80 -0.32 -9.40
C ASN A 289 1.60 0.63 -9.19
N LEU A 290 1.38 1.10 -7.95
CA LEU A 290 0.28 1.98 -7.60
C LEU A 290 0.52 3.43 -7.98
N ASP A 291 1.74 3.90 -7.85
CA ASP A 291 2.12 5.28 -8.20
C ASP A 291 1.90 5.51 -9.71
N GLU A 292 2.16 4.51 -10.53
CA GLU A 292 1.85 4.57 -11.97
C GLU A 292 0.34 4.57 -12.24
N LEU A 293 -0.42 3.72 -11.56
CA LEU A 293 -1.89 3.71 -11.67
C LEU A 293 -2.50 5.02 -11.17
N TRP A 294 -1.98 5.58 -10.08
CA TRP A 294 -2.37 6.87 -9.56
C TRP A 294 -2.16 7.99 -10.57
N PHE A 295 -0.98 8.05 -11.16
CA PHE A 295 -0.64 9.06 -12.15
C PHE A 295 -1.53 8.95 -13.39
N ARG A 296 -1.75 7.75 -13.91
CA ARG A 296 -2.66 7.50 -15.04
C ARG A 296 -4.11 7.86 -14.72
N THR A 297 -4.60 7.49 -13.55
CA THR A 297 -5.96 7.83 -13.11
C THR A 297 -6.12 9.34 -12.93
N ALA A 298 -5.16 10.02 -12.34
CA ALA A 298 -5.15 11.48 -12.21
C ALA A 298 -5.16 12.18 -13.57
N GLN A 299 -4.40 11.69 -14.56
CA GLN A 299 -4.41 12.20 -15.94
C GLN A 299 -5.78 12.04 -16.61
N ILE A 300 -6.42 10.88 -16.45
CA ILE A 300 -7.77 10.63 -17.01
C ILE A 300 -8.79 11.59 -16.39
N VAL A 301 -8.79 11.74 -15.08
CA VAL A 301 -9.69 12.65 -14.36
C VAL A 301 -9.45 14.10 -14.75
N ALA A 302 -8.19 14.53 -14.85
CA ALA A 302 -7.84 15.88 -15.32
C ALA A 302 -8.29 16.10 -16.78
N GLY A 303 -8.12 15.11 -17.64
CA GLY A 303 -8.59 15.12 -19.03
C GLY A 303 -10.11 15.27 -19.14
N ILE A 304 -10.86 14.52 -18.35
CA ILE A 304 -12.33 14.61 -18.30
C ILE A 304 -12.76 16.01 -17.79
N ALA A 305 -12.14 16.52 -16.74
CA ALA A 305 -12.44 17.84 -16.18
C ALA A 305 -12.14 18.95 -17.20
N ALA A 306 -11.01 18.89 -17.90
CA ALA A 306 -10.66 19.82 -18.97
C ALA A 306 -11.66 19.75 -20.15
N GLY A 307 -12.05 18.55 -20.57
CA GLY A 307 -13.06 18.35 -21.64
C GLY A 307 -14.41 18.95 -21.26
N LEU A 308 -14.87 18.74 -20.02
CA LEU A 308 -16.09 19.34 -19.51
C LEU A 308 -16.01 20.89 -19.45
N ALA A 309 -14.86 21.44 -19.06
CA ALA A 309 -14.64 22.89 -19.03
C ALA A 309 -14.70 23.48 -20.46
N VAL A 310 -14.05 22.85 -21.43
CA VAL A 310 -14.10 23.27 -22.86
C VAL A 310 -15.53 23.20 -23.39
N LEU A 311 -16.24 22.10 -23.12
CA LEU A 311 -17.66 21.97 -23.54
C LEU A 311 -18.52 23.07 -22.94
N ALA A 312 -18.32 23.39 -21.68
CA ALA A 312 -19.04 24.48 -20.99
C ALA A 312 -18.76 25.84 -21.62
N ILE A 313 -17.51 26.14 -21.94
CA ILE A 313 -17.12 27.38 -22.62
C ILE A 313 -17.78 27.45 -24.01
N LEU A 314 -17.73 26.37 -24.78
CA LEU A 314 -18.37 26.29 -26.10
C LEU A 314 -19.89 26.56 -26.04
N LEU A 315 -20.58 25.96 -25.05
CA LEU A 315 -22.01 26.18 -24.83
C LEU A 315 -22.31 27.63 -24.48
N ILE A 316 -21.49 28.27 -23.65
CA ILE A 316 -21.63 29.70 -23.29
C ILE A 316 -21.41 30.58 -24.50
N VAL A 317 -20.38 30.34 -25.31
CA VAL A 317 -20.07 31.08 -26.52
C VAL A 317 -21.18 30.91 -27.56
N CYS A 318 -21.62 29.67 -27.82
CA CYS A 318 -22.71 29.38 -28.76
C CYS A 318 -24.03 30.09 -28.37
N ARG A 319 -24.38 30.04 -27.09
CA ARG A 319 -25.54 30.74 -26.55
C ARG A 319 -25.42 32.26 -26.66
N SER A 320 -24.22 32.81 -26.43
CA SER A 320 -23.93 34.23 -26.56
C SER A 320 -24.11 34.68 -28.01
N HIS A 321 -23.57 33.91 -29.00
CA HIS A 321 -23.72 34.19 -30.42
C HIS A 321 -25.19 34.15 -30.90
N VAL A 322 -25.97 33.16 -30.44
CA VAL A 322 -27.39 33.07 -30.78
C VAL A 322 -28.16 34.26 -30.22
N THR A 323 -27.85 34.72 -29.01
CA THR A 323 -28.50 35.88 -28.37
C THR A 323 -28.15 37.20 -29.07
N LEU A 324 -26.88 37.35 -29.48
CA LEU A 324 -26.43 38.53 -30.26
C LEU A 324 -27.15 38.59 -31.63
N ARG A 325 -27.19 37.48 -32.36
CA ARG A 325 -27.90 37.40 -33.66
C ARG A 325 -29.39 37.77 -33.56
N ARG A 326 -30.06 37.28 -32.49
CA ARG A 326 -31.48 37.65 -32.24
C ARG A 326 -31.64 39.12 -31.98
N LYS A 327 -30.75 39.75 -31.25
CA LYS A 327 -30.79 41.19 -30.97
C LYS A 327 -30.54 42.03 -32.22
N ASP A 328 -29.55 41.63 -33.05
CA ASP A 328 -29.28 42.30 -34.34
C ASP A 328 -30.49 42.23 -35.28
N THR A 329 -31.15 41.07 -35.33
CA THR A 329 -32.37 40.90 -36.17
C THR A 329 -33.51 41.75 -35.65
N GLU A 330 -33.69 41.85 -34.34
CA GLU A 330 -34.72 42.69 -33.70
C GLU A 330 -34.45 44.19 -33.95
N ILE A 331 -33.20 44.64 -33.86
CA ILE A 331 -32.79 46.01 -34.14
C ILE A 331 -33.06 46.34 -35.61
N ARG A 332 -32.64 45.50 -36.55
CA ARG A 332 -32.89 45.70 -37.98
C ARG A 332 -34.37 45.74 -38.31
N TYR A 333 -35.16 44.86 -37.73
CA TYR A 333 -36.62 44.88 -37.94
C TYR A 333 -37.25 46.18 -37.42
N ARG A 334 -36.82 46.69 -36.25
CA ARG A 334 -37.27 47.97 -35.69
C ARG A 334 -36.88 49.16 -36.58
N ASP A 335 -35.63 49.15 -37.11
CA ASP A 335 -35.15 50.20 -38.01
C ASP A 335 -35.96 50.23 -39.35
N GLU A 336 -36.21 49.05 -39.95
CA GLU A 336 -37.04 48.93 -41.17
C GLU A 336 -38.47 49.40 -40.90
N LEU A 337 -39.05 49.04 -39.78
CA LEU A 337 -40.40 49.45 -39.38
C LEU A 337 -40.46 50.94 -39.20
N PHE A 338 -39.46 51.51 -38.51
CA PHE A 338 -39.35 52.95 -38.30
C PHE A 338 -39.19 53.73 -39.63
N GLN A 339 -38.34 53.23 -40.55
CA GLN A 339 -38.19 53.82 -41.91
C GLN A 339 -39.49 53.75 -42.70
N LYS A 340 -40.17 52.59 -42.71
CA LYS A 340 -41.49 52.48 -43.44
C LYS A 340 -42.57 53.38 -42.87
N LEU A 341 -42.61 53.53 -41.54
CA LEU A 341 -43.52 54.43 -40.89
C LEU A 341 -43.20 55.89 -41.24
N SER A 342 -41.91 56.26 -41.17
CA SER A 342 -41.45 57.64 -41.47
C SER A 342 -41.74 58.06 -42.92
N LEU A 343 -41.70 57.09 -43.88
CA LEU A 343 -41.99 57.37 -45.28
C LEU A 343 -43.50 57.55 -45.61
N ASN A 344 -44.38 56.90 -44.83
CA ASN A 344 -45.83 56.87 -45.06
C ASN A 344 -46.65 57.86 -44.25
N VAL A 345 -46.00 58.60 -43.30
CA VAL A 345 -46.64 59.62 -42.48
C VAL A 345 -46.43 60.98 -43.16
N ASP A 346 -47.44 61.87 -43.09
CA ASP A 346 -47.38 63.21 -43.66
C ASP A 346 -46.75 64.23 -42.65
N ASP A 347 -46.06 63.71 -41.65
CA ASP A 347 -45.31 64.50 -40.67
C ASP A 347 -43.79 64.28 -40.79
N VAL A 348 -43.00 65.33 -40.57
CA VAL A 348 -41.52 65.25 -40.55
C VAL A 348 -41.06 65.03 -39.10
N PHE A 349 -40.30 63.93 -38.87
CA PHE A 349 -39.71 63.66 -37.58
C PHE A 349 -38.25 64.11 -37.51
N LEU A 350 -37.92 64.89 -36.49
CA LEU A 350 -36.58 65.35 -36.17
C LEU A 350 -36.20 64.85 -34.76
N MET A 351 -35.06 64.20 -34.64
CA MET A 351 -34.50 63.87 -33.32
C MET A 351 -33.23 64.68 -33.12
N LEU A 352 -33.19 65.39 -32.00
CA LEU A 352 -32.07 66.23 -31.62
C LEU A 352 -31.44 65.67 -30.33
N ASP A 353 -30.14 65.62 -30.28
CA ASP A 353 -29.44 65.36 -29.00
C ASP A 353 -29.64 66.56 -28.05
N ALA A 354 -30.27 66.36 -26.92
CA ALA A 354 -30.57 67.40 -25.92
C ALA A 354 -29.33 68.08 -25.32
N LYS A 355 -28.14 67.48 -25.44
CA LYS A 355 -26.90 68.02 -24.89
C LYS A 355 -26.09 68.82 -25.90
N THR A 356 -26.02 68.29 -27.13
CA THR A 356 -25.20 68.88 -28.22
C THR A 356 -25.99 69.72 -29.20
N SER A 357 -27.32 69.64 -29.15
CA SER A 357 -28.23 70.23 -30.13
C SER A 357 -27.98 69.78 -31.59
N GLN A 358 -27.23 68.71 -31.75
CA GLN A 358 -27.01 68.12 -33.09
C GLN A 358 -28.20 67.27 -33.50
N THR A 359 -28.44 67.21 -34.77
CA THR A 359 -29.53 66.43 -35.35
C THR A 359 -29.10 64.95 -35.49
N ASP A 360 -29.64 64.09 -34.63
CA ASP A 360 -29.35 62.62 -34.64
C ASP A 360 -30.09 61.88 -35.74
N TYR A 361 -31.30 62.37 -36.04
CA TYR A 361 -32.14 61.74 -37.07
C TYR A 361 -33.08 62.74 -37.72
N VAL A 362 -33.22 62.61 -39.04
CA VAL A 362 -34.20 63.34 -39.87
C VAL A 362 -34.97 62.31 -40.69
N SER A 363 -36.29 62.42 -40.66
CA SER A 363 -37.10 61.47 -41.43
C SER A 363 -36.94 61.68 -42.92
N PRO A 364 -36.80 60.61 -43.76
CA PRO A 364 -36.56 60.74 -45.20
C PRO A 364 -37.67 61.46 -46.00
N ASN A 365 -38.86 61.55 -45.44
CA ASN A 365 -40.00 62.21 -46.05
C ASN A 365 -39.89 63.75 -46.06
N ILE A 366 -38.87 64.30 -45.42
CA ILE A 366 -38.60 65.77 -45.42
C ILE A 366 -38.42 66.29 -46.84
N GLU A 367 -37.76 65.53 -47.70
CA GLU A 367 -37.58 65.89 -49.14
C GLU A 367 -38.91 65.94 -49.90
N ARG A 368 -39.79 64.99 -49.56
CA ARG A 368 -41.12 64.90 -50.20
C ARG A 368 -42.08 65.97 -49.73
N LEU A 369 -42.03 66.29 -48.41
CA LEU A 369 -43.02 67.21 -47.79
C LEU A 369 -42.57 68.65 -47.82
N LEU A 370 -41.28 68.95 -47.66
CA LEU A 370 -40.75 70.30 -47.53
C LEU A 370 -39.81 70.70 -48.65
N GLY A 371 -39.47 69.79 -49.61
CA GLY A 371 -38.58 70.05 -50.66
C GLY A 371 -37.11 70.28 -50.33
N ILE A 372 -36.74 70.01 -49.09
CA ILE A 372 -35.39 70.24 -48.50
C ILE A 372 -34.63 68.92 -48.59
N PRO A 373 -33.45 68.84 -49.22
CA PRO A 373 -32.66 67.63 -49.24
C PRO A 373 -32.24 67.26 -47.77
N TRP A 374 -32.51 66.01 -47.38
CA TRP A 374 -32.26 65.55 -45.99
C TRP A 374 -30.77 65.75 -45.54
N ARG A 375 -29.85 65.80 -46.50
CA ARG A 375 -28.42 66.03 -46.27
C ARG A 375 -28.10 67.46 -45.77
N GLU A 376 -28.91 68.44 -46.07
CA GLU A 376 -28.71 69.81 -45.66
C GLU A 376 -29.22 70.11 -44.23
N VAL A 377 -30.10 69.25 -43.71
CA VAL A 377 -30.66 69.39 -42.38
C VAL A 377 -29.80 68.65 -41.31
N ARG A 378 -28.82 67.87 -41.72
CA ARG A 378 -27.97 67.11 -40.82
C ARG A 378 -26.64 67.78 -40.48
N GLN A 379 -26.49 69.07 -40.78
CA GLN A 379 -25.30 69.85 -40.41
C GLN A 379 -25.40 70.41 -38.99
#